data_8845f3c742c155a111ace1d019f03d93
#
_entry.id   8845f3c742c155a111ace1d019f03d93
#
_cell.length_a   1.000
_cell.length_b   1.000
_cell.length_c   1.000
_cell.angle_alpha   90.00
_cell.angle_beta   90.00
_cell.angle_gamma   90.00
#
_symmetry.space_group_name_H-M   'P 1'
#
loop_
_entity.id
_entity.type
_entity.pdbx_description
1 polymer ?
#
loop_
_entity_poly.entity_id
_entity_poly.type
_entity_poly.pdbx_seq_one_letter_code
_entity_poly.pdbx_strand_id
1 'polypeptide(L)'
;MLVRRNYRVARGPSSRGGEVDLVMRERDGTLVFVEVRWRSDDRFGGAAATVGSAKRRRLIFAATHYLRRLAVPPPCRFDVVAVDGDHIEWLRAAFDAGD
;
A
#
# COMPACT_ATOMS: atom_id res chain seq x y z
N MET A 1 11.39 -5.18 7.84
CA MET A 1 12.14 -3.95 8.12
C MET A 1 11.50 -2.78 7.38
N LEU A 2 11.30 -1.68 8.05
CA LEU A 2 10.79 -0.47 7.42
C LEU A 2 11.85 0.14 6.50
N VAL A 3 11.48 0.39 5.24
CA VAL A 3 12.37 0.99 4.25
C VAL A 3 12.05 2.47 4.08
N ARG A 4 10.77 2.82 4.02
CA ARG A 4 10.36 4.20 3.79
C ARG A 4 8.94 4.46 4.31
N ARG A 5 8.72 5.69 4.78
CA ARG A 5 7.39 6.17 5.16
C ARG A 5 6.91 7.20 4.15
N ASN A 6 5.60 7.22 3.95
CA ASN A 6 4.91 8.27 3.18
C ASN A 6 5.58 8.53 1.83
N TYR A 7 5.73 7.46 1.04
CA TYR A 7 6.26 7.61 -0.30
C TYR A 7 5.19 8.23 -1.19
N ARG A 8 5.44 9.43 -1.69
CA ARG A 8 4.49 10.16 -2.51
C ARG A 8 5.05 10.43 -3.90
N VAL A 9 4.16 10.28 -4.89
CA VAL A 9 4.43 10.71 -6.25
C VAL A 9 3.48 11.86 -6.55
N ALA A 10 4.04 13.01 -6.92
CA ALA A 10 3.26 14.20 -7.14
C ALA A 10 2.31 14.05 -8.33
N ARG A 11 1.21 14.79 -8.28
CA ARG A 11 0.29 14.90 -9.40
C ARG A 11 1.00 15.51 -10.60
N GLY A 12 0.80 14.93 -11.78
CA GLY A 12 1.34 15.45 -13.02
C GLY A 12 0.24 15.72 -14.05
N PRO A 13 0.63 16.15 -15.27
CA PRO A 13 -0.36 16.48 -16.30
C PRO A 13 -1.28 15.33 -16.67
N SER A 14 -0.78 14.10 -16.63
CA SER A 14 -1.55 12.91 -17.01
C SER A 14 -1.74 11.95 -15.85
N SER A 15 -1.50 12.39 -14.61
CA SER A 15 -1.53 11.51 -13.45
C SER A 15 -2.04 12.25 -12.22
N ARG A 16 -2.87 11.58 -11.44
CA ARG A 16 -3.31 12.07 -10.14
C ARG A 16 -2.25 11.88 -9.07
N GLY A 17 -1.12 11.25 -9.41
CA GLY A 17 -0.11 10.90 -8.45
C GLY A 17 -0.52 9.68 -7.63
N GLY A 18 0.18 9.47 -6.53
CA GLY A 18 -0.13 8.37 -5.62
C GLY A 18 0.71 8.44 -4.37
N GLU A 19 0.37 7.59 -3.41
CA GLU A 19 1.17 7.48 -2.19
C GLU A 19 1.05 6.10 -1.59
N VAL A 20 2.10 5.71 -0.86
CA VAL A 20 2.15 4.49 -0.06
C VAL A 20 2.52 4.93 1.35
N ASP A 21 1.75 4.50 2.34
CA ASP A 21 2.01 4.89 3.72
C ASP A 21 3.33 4.32 4.23
N LEU A 22 3.57 3.03 3.99
CA LEU A 22 4.80 2.37 4.40
C LEU A 22 5.32 1.48 3.29
N VAL A 23 6.64 1.50 3.09
CA VAL A 23 7.33 0.50 2.26
C VAL A 23 8.20 -0.32 3.19
N MET A 24 7.97 -1.62 3.22
CA MET A 24 8.69 -2.54 4.09
C MET A 24 9.39 -3.62 3.26
N ARG A 25 10.38 -4.26 3.86
CA ARG A 25 11.10 -5.35 3.21
C ARG A 25 11.14 -6.56 4.11
N GLU A 26 10.81 -7.70 3.57
CA GLU A 26 10.95 -8.97 4.28
C GLU A 26 12.38 -9.50 4.14
N ARG A 27 12.71 -10.53 4.91
CA ARG A 27 14.04 -11.13 4.90
C ARG A 27 14.42 -11.69 3.53
N ASP A 28 13.42 -12.20 2.79
CA ASP A 28 13.66 -12.77 1.47
C ASP A 28 13.79 -11.72 0.37
N GLY A 29 13.69 -10.44 0.72
CA GLY A 29 13.77 -9.34 -0.22
C GLY A 29 12.44 -8.85 -0.78
N THR A 30 11.34 -9.52 -0.48
CA THR A 30 10.01 -9.09 -0.92
C THR A 30 9.71 -7.69 -0.39
N LEU A 31 9.28 -6.78 -1.26
CA LEU A 31 8.80 -5.47 -0.85
C LEU A 31 7.32 -5.52 -0.54
N VAL A 32 6.96 -4.89 0.56
CA VAL A 32 5.56 -4.84 1.01
C VAL A 32 5.13 -3.38 1.03
N PHE A 33 4.15 -3.05 0.20
CA PHE A 33 3.57 -1.72 0.16
C PHE A 33 2.32 -1.73 1.03
N VAL A 34 2.34 -0.93 2.09
CA VAL A 34 1.34 -1.01 3.16
C VAL A 34 0.48 0.25 3.16
N GLU A 35 -0.82 0.05 3.15
CA GLU A 35 -1.81 1.10 3.40
C GLU A 35 -2.29 0.98 4.84
N VAL A 36 -2.20 2.06 5.60
CA VAL A 36 -2.67 2.10 6.98
C VAL A 36 -4.05 2.74 7.01
N ARG A 37 -5.02 2.04 7.60
CA ARG A 37 -6.41 2.52 7.70
C ARG A 37 -6.80 2.63 9.15
N TRP A 38 -7.31 3.78 9.53
CA TRP A 38 -7.88 3.99 10.86
C TRP A 38 -9.35 3.63 10.79
N ARG A 39 -9.75 2.64 11.57
CA ARG A 39 -11.12 2.16 11.57
C ARG A 39 -11.92 2.94 12.59
N SER A 40 -12.75 3.82 12.10
CA SER A 40 -13.77 4.45 12.95
C SER A 40 -15.11 3.75 12.81
N ASP A 41 -15.22 2.86 11.81
CA ASP A 41 -16.49 2.28 11.43
C ASP A 41 -16.24 1.05 10.56
N ASP A 42 -16.80 -0.09 10.94
CA ASP A 42 -16.65 -1.34 10.23
C ASP A 42 -17.93 -1.81 9.50
N ARG A 43 -18.88 -0.88 9.28
CA ARG A 43 -20.15 -1.19 8.60
C ARG A 43 -19.96 -1.83 7.24
N PHE A 44 -18.85 -1.59 6.59
CA PHE A 44 -18.61 -2.06 5.22
C PHE A 44 -17.68 -3.26 5.16
N GLY A 45 -17.58 -4.02 6.23
CA GLY A 45 -16.77 -5.23 6.28
C GLY A 45 -15.36 -4.97 6.76
N GLY A 46 -14.43 -5.81 6.32
CA GLY A 46 -13.04 -5.74 6.77
C GLY A 46 -12.26 -4.57 6.19
N ALA A 47 -11.05 -4.36 6.70
CA ALA A 47 -10.19 -3.26 6.30
C ALA A 47 -9.89 -3.26 4.80
N ALA A 48 -9.70 -4.44 4.19
CA ALA A 48 -9.43 -4.54 2.77
C ALA A 48 -10.59 -4.00 1.93
N ALA A 49 -11.83 -4.19 2.38
CA ALA A 49 -13.02 -3.71 1.67
C ALA A 49 -13.12 -2.18 1.69
N THR A 50 -12.41 -1.49 2.60
CA THR A 50 -12.43 -0.04 2.66
C THR A 50 -11.44 0.62 1.70
N VAL A 51 -10.60 -0.18 1.04
CA VAL A 51 -9.64 0.33 0.05
C VAL A 51 -10.27 0.16 -1.33
N GLY A 52 -10.95 1.21 -1.78
CA GLY A 52 -11.67 1.20 -3.05
C GLY A 52 -10.74 1.22 -4.26
N SER A 53 -11.31 1.05 -5.45
CA SER A 53 -10.53 0.93 -6.68
C SER A 53 -9.67 2.16 -6.98
N ALA A 54 -10.17 3.35 -6.69
CA ALA A 54 -9.39 4.58 -6.92
C ALA A 54 -8.17 4.63 -6.00
N LYS A 55 -8.35 4.24 -4.72
CA LYS A 55 -7.25 4.21 -3.77
C LYS A 55 -6.21 3.15 -4.17
N ARG A 56 -6.68 1.97 -4.59
CA ARG A 56 -5.78 0.91 -5.06
C ARG A 56 -4.95 1.37 -6.24
N ARG A 57 -5.56 2.04 -7.21
CA ARG A 57 -4.83 2.56 -8.37
C ARG A 57 -3.74 3.54 -7.97
N ARG A 58 -4.01 4.41 -6.99
CA ARG A 58 -3.01 5.36 -6.51
C ARG A 58 -1.87 4.67 -5.77
N LEU A 59 -2.19 3.63 -5.00
CA LEU A 59 -1.18 2.82 -4.34
C LEU A 59 -0.32 2.09 -5.36
N ILE A 60 -0.93 1.45 -6.34
CA ILE A 60 -0.23 0.72 -7.39
C ILE A 60 0.65 1.66 -8.21
N PHE A 61 0.15 2.84 -8.52
CA PHE A 61 0.92 3.85 -9.24
C PHE A 61 2.19 4.24 -8.47
N ALA A 62 2.05 4.52 -7.19
CA ALA A 62 3.19 4.90 -6.36
C ALA A 62 4.18 3.73 -6.20
N ALA A 63 3.68 2.52 -6.02
CA ALA A 63 4.53 1.33 -5.92
C ALA A 63 5.29 1.09 -7.20
N THR A 64 4.64 1.21 -8.36
CA THR A 64 5.28 1.06 -9.66
C THR A 64 6.39 2.10 -9.83
N HIS A 65 6.12 3.33 -9.45
CA HIS A 65 7.11 4.40 -9.50
C HIS A 65 8.31 4.08 -8.59
N TYR A 66 8.04 3.56 -7.40
CA TYR A 66 9.11 3.17 -6.48
C TYR A 66 9.97 2.05 -7.09
N LEU A 67 9.34 1.03 -7.65
CA LEU A 67 10.04 -0.12 -8.22
C LEU A 67 10.93 0.26 -9.40
N ARG A 68 10.57 1.29 -10.16
CA ARG A 68 11.39 1.77 -11.28
C ARG A 68 12.72 2.33 -10.84
N ARG A 69 12.87 2.68 -9.58
CA ARG A 69 14.13 3.18 -9.03
C ARG A 69 15.12 2.07 -8.74
N LEU A 70 14.68 0.82 -8.80
CA LEU A 70 15.51 -0.33 -8.46
C LEU A 70 16.02 -0.97 -9.75
N ALA A 71 17.31 -1.36 -9.73
CA ALA A 71 17.93 -2.00 -10.89
C ALA A 71 17.24 -3.33 -11.20
N VAL A 72 16.93 -4.11 -10.17
CA VAL A 72 16.22 -5.38 -10.30
C VAL A 72 15.06 -5.36 -9.32
N PRO A 73 13.83 -5.14 -9.81
CA PRO A 73 12.66 -5.10 -8.92
C PRO A 73 12.42 -6.47 -8.28
N PRO A 74 12.32 -6.54 -6.95
CA PRO A 74 12.01 -7.79 -6.26
C PRO A 74 10.51 -8.10 -6.37
N PRO A 75 10.10 -9.30 -5.96
CA PRO A 75 8.68 -9.56 -5.75
C PRO A 75 8.09 -8.55 -4.76
N CYS A 76 6.83 -8.23 -4.94
CA CYS A 76 6.16 -7.31 -4.04
C CYS A 76 4.72 -7.75 -3.78
N ARG A 77 4.14 -7.20 -2.72
CA ARG A 77 2.73 -7.41 -2.41
C ARG A 77 2.17 -6.15 -1.74
N PHE A 78 0.83 -6.07 -1.71
CA PHE A 78 0.11 -4.95 -1.10
C PHE A 78 -0.62 -5.45 0.13
N ASP A 79 -0.30 -4.86 1.27
CA ASP A 79 -0.91 -5.19 2.55
C ASP A 79 -1.74 -4.01 3.04
N VAL A 80 -2.73 -4.30 3.89
CA VAL A 80 -3.52 -3.28 4.56
C VAL A 80 -3.43 -3.52 6.06
N VAL A 81 -3.12 -2.47 6.79
CA VAL A 81 -3.11 -2.51 8.26
C VAL A 81 -4.26 -1.65 8.76
N ALA A 82 -5.18 -2.27 9.47
CA ALA A 82 -6.31 -1.60 10.08
C ALA A 82 -6.03 -1.35 11.55
N VAL A 83 -6.20 -0.11 11.98
CA VAL A 83 -5.99 0.29 13.38
C VAL A 83 -7.32 0.74 13.96
N ASP A 84 -7.70 0.14 15.10
CA ASP A 84 -8.93 0.46 15.81
C ASP A 84 -8.57 0.56 17.30
N GLY A 85 -8.34 1.79 17.76
CA GLY A 85 -7.84 2.00 19.11
C GLY A 85 -6.47 1.35 19.28
N ASP A 86 -6.35 0.42 20.20
CA ASP A 86 -5.13 -0.36 20.43
C ASP A 86 -5.14 -1.72 19.71
N HIS A 87 -6.18 -1.97 18.90
CA HIS A 87 -6.30 -3.21 18.14
C HIS A 87 -5.77 -3.00 16.72
N ILE A 88 -4.85 -3.88 16.29
CA ILE A 88 -4.25 -3.81 14.97
C ILE A 88 -4.53 -5.11 14.23
N GLU A 89 -5.07 -4.98 13.03
CA GLU A 89 -5.29 -6.11 12.12
C GLU A 89 -4.45 -5.93 10.88
N TRP A 90 -3.62 -6.90 10.56
CA TRP A 90 -2.73 -6.85 9.39
C TRP A 90 -3.24 -7.83 8.36
N LEU A 91 -3.64 -7.31 7.20
CA LEU A 91 -4.16 -8.11 6.10
C LEU A 91 -3.08 -8.21 5.03
N ARG A 92 -2.48 -9.39 4.91
CA ARG A 92 -1.43 -9.65 3.93
C ARG A 92 -2.04 -9.89 2.56
N ALA A 93 -1.36 -9.40 1.52
CA ALA A 93 -1.78 -9.60 0.14
C ALA A 93 -3.26 -9.25 -0.04
N ALA A 94 -3.65 -8.08 0.47
CA ALA A 94 -5.04 -7.66 0.49
C ALA A 94 -5.60 -7.44 -0.92
N PHE A 95 -4.75 -7.14 -1.89
CA PHE A 95 -5.13 -7.01 -3.30
C PHE A 95 -3.89 -7.14 -4.18
N ASP A 96 -4.11 -7.34 -5.47
CA ASP A 96 -3.06 -7.45 -6.49
C ASP A 96 -2.98 -6.21 -7.35
N ALA A 97 -1.82 -6.02 -8.01
CA ALA A 97 -1.63 -4.92 -8.94
C ALA A 97 -2.57 -5.02 -10.16
N GLY A 98 -3.08 -6.22 -10.45
CA GLY A 98 -4.01 -6.44 -11.55
C GLY A 98 -5.47 -6.25 -11.19
N ASP A 99 -5.78 -5.96 -9.94
CA ASP A 99 -7.17 -5.84 -9.47
C ASP A 99 -7.82 -4.52 -9.87
#